data_359d8b27d6353fb4bdc048b271031118
#
_entry.id   359d8b27d6353fb4bdc048b271031118
#
_cell.length_a   1.000
_cell.length_b   1.000
_cell.length_c   1.000
_cell.angle_alpha   90.00
_cell.angle_beta   90.00
_cell.angle_gamma   90.00
#
_symmetry.space_group_name_H-M   'P 1'
#
loop_
_entity.id
_entity.type
_entity.pdbx_description
1 polymer ?
#
loop_
_entity_poly.entity_id
_entity_poly.type
_entity_poly.pdbx_seq_one_letter_code
_entity_poly.pdbx_strand_id
1 'polypeptide(L)' 'MSQAIFVQYSDSGKTAITGVFGSPQPTETFPNQGETNTADPLYSTYYDGLPDNIRIILPAPAKAAG' A
#
# COMPACT_ATOMS: atom_id res chain seq x y z
N MET A 1 10.92 0.24 -12.04
CA MET A 1 9.56 0.60 -12.47
C MET A 1 8.60 0.34 -11.33
N SER A 2 7.58 1.18 -11.17
CA SER A 2 6.57 0.98 -10.13
C SER A 2 5.55 -0.05 -10.58
N GLN A 3 4.91 -0.67 -9.59
CA GLN A 3 3.86 -1.66 -9.81
C GLN A 3 2.57 -1.14 -9.20
N ALA A 4 1.46 -1.26 -9.92
CA ALA A 4 0.15 -0.87 -9.39
C ALA A 4 -0.25 -1.80 -8.25
N ILE A 5 -0.74 -1.23 -7.16
CA ILE A 5 -1.21 -1.97 -5.99
C ILE A 5 -2.53 -1.39 -5.51
N PHE A 6 -3.30 -2.23 -4.83
CA PHE A 6 -4.55 -1.81 -4.21
C PHE A 6 -4.33 -1.75 -2.70
N VAL A 7 -4.73 -0.64 -2.09
CA VAL A 7 -4.42 -0.38 -0.68
C VAL A 7 -5.66 0.07 0.07
N GLN A 8 -5.59 -0.08 1.39
CA GLN A 8 -6.56 0.54 2.28
C GLN A 8 -5.86 1.65 3.04
N TYR A 9 -6.50 2.81 3.12
CA TYR A 9 -5.99 3.96 3.84
C TYR A 9 -6.61 4.01 5.24
N SER A 10 -5.95 4.71 6.16
CA SER A 10 -6.42 4.85 7.53
C SER A 10 -7.71 5.66 7.64
N ASP A 11 -7.92 6.58 6.69
CA ASP A 11 -9.10 7.44 6.68
C ASP A 11 -9.36 7.95 5.26
N SER A 12 -10.42 8.72 5.09
CA SER A 12 -10.78 9.28 3.79
C SER A 12 -9.79 10.33 3.30
N GLY A 13 -8.95 10.85 4.17
CA GLY A 13 -7.89 11.80 3.81
C GLY A 13 -6.67 11.15 3.21
N LYS A 14 -6.60 9.82 3.23
CA LYS A 14 -5.49 9.04 2.65
C LYS A 14 -4.15 9.43 3.25
N THR A 15 -4.11 9.55 4.57
CA THR A 15 -2.91 10.01 5.27
C THR A 15 -1.91 8.89 5.54
N ALA A 16 -2.38 7.64 5.58
CA ALA A 16 -1.51 6.49 5.80
C ALA A 16 -2.13 5.24 5.19
N ILE A 17 -1.31 4.32 4.75
CA ILE A 17 -1.75 3.02 4.27
C ILE A 17 -1.79 2.06 5.45
N THR A 18 -2.88 1.31 5.59
CA THR A 18 -3.05 0.32 6.66
C THR A 18 -3.14 -1.11 6.15
N GLY A 19 -3.27 -1.29 4.84
CA GLY A 19 -3.31 -2.63 4.27
C GLY A 19 -3.07 -2.60 2.77
N VAL A 20 -2.70 -3.76 2.23
CA VAL A 20 -2.46 -3.94 0.79
C VAL A 20 -3.23 -5.17 0.34
N PHE A 21 -3.94 -5.04 -0.77
CA PHE A 21 -4.74 -6.12 -1.34
C PHE A 21 -4.16 -6.56 -2.68
N GLY A 22 -4.35 -7.84 -3.00
CA GLY A 22 -3.96 -8.35 -4.31
C GLY A 22 -4.92 -7.93 -5.43
N SER A 23 -6.13 -7.51 -5.07
CA SER A 23 -7.15 -7.06 -6.01
C SER A 23 -8.11 -6.13 -5.29
N PRO A 24 -8.94 -5.36 -6.03
CA PRO A 24 -9.93 -4.50 -5.38
C PRO A 24 -10.88 -5.31 -4.50
N GLN A 25 -11.23 -4.75 -3.34
CA GLN A 25 -12.10 -5.39 -2.36
C GLN A 25 -13.42 -4.62 -2.26
N PRO A 26 -14.47 -5.26 -1.75
CA PRO A 26 -15.74 -4.55 -1.53
C PRO A 26 -15.56 -3.39 -0.57
N THR A 27 -16.01 -2.21 -0.96
CA THR A 27 -15.90 -1.01 -0.12
C THR A 27 -16.78 -1.08 1.13
N GLU A 28 -17.78 -1.92 1.12
CA GLU A 28 -18.63 -2.14 2.28
C GLU A 28 -17.86 -2.81 3.42
N THR A 29 -16.94 -3.71 3.08
CA THR A 29 -16.12 -4.44 4.05
C THR A 29 -14.82 -3.69 4.32
N PHE A 30 -14.24 -3.09 3.29
CA PHE A 30 -12.95 -2.40 3.39
C PHE A 30 -13.10 -0.97 2.87
N PRO A 31 -13.57 -0.05 3.71
CA PRO A 31 -13.70 1.35 3.31
C PRO A 31 -12.32 2.00 3.13
N ASN A 32 -12.31 3.16 2.50
CA ASN A 32 -11.10 3.95 2.30
C ASN A 32 -10.06 3.22 1.44
N GLN A 33 -10.52 2.46 0.46
CA GLN A 33 -9.63 1.81 -0.49
C GLN A 33 -9.19 2.77 -1.60
N GLY A 34 -8.06 2.45 -2.21
CA GLY A 34 -7.61 3.16 -3.39
C GLY A 34 -6.59 2.35 -4.15
N GLU A 35 -6.28 2.80 -5.33
CA GLU A 35 -5.20 2.23 -6.14
C GLU A 35 -4.04 3.21 -6.12
N THR A 36 -2.84 2.68 -5.92
CA THR A 36 -1.61 3.46 -6.00
C THR A 36 -0.53 2.60 -6.63
N ASN A 37 0.72 2.90 -6.35
CA ASN A 37 1.82 2.10 -6.88
C ASN A 37 2.95 2.02 -5.87
N THR A 38 3.93 1.16 -6.16
CA THR A 38 5.02 0.90 -5.23
C THR A 38 5.97 2.10 -5.05
N ALA A 39 5.85 3.13 -5.87
CA ALA A 39 6.63 4.36 -5.71
C ALA A 39 5.98 5.37 -4.75
N ASP A 40 4.78 5.07 -4.27
CA ASP A 40 4.05 5.96 -3.35
C ASP A 40 4.81 6.04 -2.02
N PRO A 41 5.13 7.26 -1.53
CA PRO A 41 5.81 7.40 -0.24
C PRO A 41 5.04 6.79 0.93
N LEU A 42 3.70 6.79 0.87
CA LEU A 42 2.89 6.17 1.91
C LEU A 42 3.09 4.65 1.93
N TYR A 43 3.25 4.04 0.75
CA TYR A 43 3.52 2.61 0.67
C TYR A 43 4.89 2.29 1.27
N SER A 44 5.89 3.09 0.98
CA SER A 44 7.22 2.90 1.55
C SER A 44 7.19 2.95 3.08
N THR A 45 6.48 3.92 3.63
CA THR A 45 6.32 4.05 5.08
C THR A 45 5.61 2.83 5.68
N TYR A 46 4.54 2.38 5.02
CA TYR A 46 3.81 1.18 5.46
C TYR A 46 4.71 -0.06 5.44
N TYR A 47 5.44 -0.24 4.35
CA TYR A 47 6.31 -1.40 4.14
C TYR A 47 7.42 -1.45 5.21
N ASP A 48 8.03 -0.30 5.51
CA ASP A 48 9.12 -0.23 6.48
C ASP A 48 8.68 -0.60 7.89
N GLY A 49 7.40 -0.43 8.20
CA GLY A 49 6.86 -0.78 9.51
C GLY A 49 6.46 -2.25 9.66
N LEU A 50 6.58 -3.04 8.60
CA LEU A 50 6.16 -4.44 8.63
C LEU A 50 7.29 -5.36 9.09
N PRO A 51 6.94 -6.50 9.73
CA PRO A 51 7.94 -7.52 10.04
C PRO A 51 8.46 -8.18 8.76
N ASP A 52 9.66 -8.75 8.84
CA ASP A 52 10.33 -9.30 7.66
C ASP A 52 9.51 -10.39 6.97
N ASN A 53 8.82 -11.22 7.74
CA ASN A 53 8.02 -12.31 7.17
C ASN A 53 6.83 -11.83 6.36
N ILE A 54 6.40 -10.59 6.58
CA ILE A 54 5.34 -9.99 5.78
C ILE A 54 5.94 -9.25 4.58
N ARG A 55 7.08 -8.59 4.77
CA ARG A 55 7.70 -7.84 3.68
C ARG A 55 8.11 -8.72 2.51
N ILE A 56 8.48 -9.97 2.76
CA ILE A 56 8.91 -10.87 1.69
C ILE A 56 7.79 -11.28 0.75
N ILE A 57 6.52 -11.14 1.18
CA ILE A 57 5.37 -11.51 0.34
C ILE A 57 4.77 -10.32 -0.40
N LEU A 58 5.27 -9.12 -0.15
CA LEU A 58 4.79 -7.89 -0.79
C LEU A 58 5.82 -7.39 -1.79
N PRO A 59 5.39 -6.68 -2.85
CA PRO A 59 6.36 -6.05 -3.74
C PRO A 59 7.15 -4.99 -2.98
N ALA A 60 8.45 -4.96 -3.22
CA ALA A 60 9.30 -3.96 -2.59
C ALA A 60 8.94 -2.56 -3.09
N PRO A 61 9.03 -1.53 -2.23
CA PRO A 61 8.79 -0.16 -2.69
C PRO A 61 9.77 0.21 -3.79
N ALA A 62 9.25 0.80 -4.85
CA ALA A 62 10.11 1.35 -5.88
C ALA A 62 10.74 2.62 -5.31
N LYS A 63 12.06 2.74 -5.44
CA LYS A 63 12.70 3.96 -5.01
C LYS A 63 12.24 5.08 -5.92
N ALA A 64 11.71 6.13 -5.32
CA ALA A 64 11.53 7.35 -6.07
C ALA A 64 12.88 7.74 -6.65
N ALA A 65 12.88 8.17 -7.90
CA ALA A 65 14.12 8.56 -8.57
C ALA A 65 14.77 9.68 -7.77
N GLY A 66 15.79 9.37 -7.14
CA GLY A 66 16.44 10.30 -6.22
C GLY A 66 16.92 9.54 -5.07
#